data_42fcd166c155e9b5eb45bc6fdd2b407b
#
_entry.id   42fcd166c155e9b5eb45bc6fdd2b407b
#
_cell.length_a   1.000
_cell.length_b   1.000
_cell.length_c   1.000
_cell.angle_alpha   90.00
_cell.angle_beta   90.00
_cell.angle_gamma   90.00
#
_symmetry.space_group_name_H-M   'P 1'
#
loop_
_entity.id
_entity.type
_entity.pdbx_description
1 polymer ?
#
loop_
_entity_poly.entity_id
_entity_poly.type
_entity_poly.pdbx_seq_one_letter_code
_entity_poly.pdbx_strand_id
1 'polypeptide(L)'
;GSLPNGNQLGYLQLAALGAKNVGDAEDSTPNMRLYSENIQTCIRNMEGWTDQLLPLALQLTEMPFGPEMEPIVNEISNLGNYLLQGFDANQNGLVEPVEGECGVTLAYEYGWNLVEMPIFIGPNRVPLSGK
;
A
#
# COMPACT_ATOMS: atom_id res chain seq x y z
N GLY A 1 -8.90 4.69 12.98
CA GLY A 1 -10.00 5.49 12.64
C GLY A 1 -11.26 5.10 13.35
N SER A 2 -12.09 6.07 13.54
CA SER A 2 -13.34 5.89 14.26
C SER A 2 -14.31 5.00 13.48
N LEU A 3 -14.25 5.07 12.17
CA LEU A 3 -15.04 4.22 11.31
C LEU A 3 -14.11 3.23 10.65
N PRO A 4 -14.12 1.99 11.10
CA PRO A 4 -13.08 1.05 10.66
C PRO A 4 -12.94 0.96 9.15
N ASN A 5 -14.03 0.81 8.45
CA ASN A 5 -13.95 0.61 7.01
C ASN A 5 -13.70 1.90 6.25
N GLY A 6 -14.51 2.90 6.54
CA GLY A 6 -14.45 4.15 5.82
C GLY A 6 -13.13 4.87 6.02
N ASN A 7 -12.64 4.89 7.26
CA ASN A 7 -11.41 5.61 7.56
C ASN A 7 -10.19 4.94 6.97
N GLN A 8 -10.14 3.61 6.99
CA GLN A 8 -8.98 2.91 6.43
C GLN A 8 -8.87 3.14 4.94
N LEU A 9 -9.98 3.03 4.23
CA LEU A 9 -9.99 3.30 2.81
C LEU A 9 -9.67 4.77 2.54
N GLY A 10 -10.16 5.66 3.41
CA GLY A 10 -9.88 7.08 3.28
C GLY A 10 -8.40 7.40 3.39
N TYR A 11 -7.70 6.77 4.33
CA TYR A 11 -6.26 6.96 4.46
C TYR A 11 -5.51 6.47 3.23
N LEU A 12 -5.89 5.31 2.70
CA LEU A 12 -5.26 4.79 1.48
C LEU A 12 -5.51 5.73 0.30
N GLN A 13 -6.71 6.25 0.18
CA GLN A 13 -7.05 7.18 -0.89
C GLN A 13 -6.26 8.48 -0.76
N LEU A 14 -6.09 8.98 0.47
CA LEU A 14 -5.30 10.18 0.70
C LEU A 14 -3.83 9.95 0.37
N ALA A 15 -3.31 8.77 0.72
CA ALA A 15 -1.92 8.44 0.38
C ALA A 15 -1.73 8.35 -1.12
N ALA A 16 -2.70 7.76 -1.83
CA ALA A 16 -2.63 7.67 -3.28
C ALA A 16 -2.68 9.06 -3.92
N LEU A 17 -3.55 9.92 -3.40
CA LEU A 17 -3.66 11.29 -3.90
C LEU A 17 -2.38 12.07 -3.63
N GLY A 18 -1.79 11.88 -2.46
CA GLY A 18 -0.51 12.52 -2.15
C GLY A 18 0.59 12.09 -3.11
N ALA A 19 0.68 10.78 -3.38
CA ALA A 19 1.65 10.28 -4.33
C ALA A 19 1.39 10.82 -5.73
N LYS A 20 0.12 10.86 -6.14
CA LYS A 20 -0.25 11.41 -7.44
C LYS A 20 0.15 12.87 -7.56
N ASN A 21 -0.10 13.65 -6.51
CA ASN A 21 0.23 15.06 -6.52
C ASN A 21 1.74 15.28 -6.67
N VAL A 22 2.54 14.46 -6.01
CA VAL A 22 3.99 14.53 -6.17
C VAL A 22 4.40 14.22 -7.60
N GLY A 23 3.84 13.16 -8.18
CA GLY A 23 4.17 12.77 -9.54
C GLY A 23 3.71 13.78 -10.59
N ASP A 24 2.59 14.46 -10.32
CA ASP A 24 2.01 15.43 -11.24
C ASP A 24 2.60 16.81 -11.08
N ALA A 25 3.44 17.04 -10.07
CA ALA A 25 4.03 18.35 -9.85
C ALA A 25 4.84 18.78 -11.05
N GLU A 26 4.82 20.09 -11.29
CA GLU A 26 5.45 20.67 -12.48
C GLU A 26 6.95 20.39 -12.52
N ASP A 27 7.58 20.33 -11.36
CA ASP A 27 9.00 20.10 -11.22
C ASP A 27 9.37 18.65 -10.95
N SER A 28 8.43 17.72 -11.08
CA SER A 28 8.71 16.33 -10.83
C SER A 28 9.62 15.75 -11.92
N THR A 29 10.53 14.88 -11.48
CA THR A 29 11.42 14.17 -12.40
C THR A 29 10.73 12.91 -12.92
N PRO A 30 11.25 12.29 -14.01
CA PRO A 30 10.72 11.00 -14.45
C PRO A 30 10.73 9.92 -13.35
N ASN A 31 11.78 9.90 -12.51
CA ASN A 31 11.84 8.94 -11.42
C ASN A 31 10.78 9.22 -10.37
N MET A 32 10.53 10.48 -10.06
CA MET A 32 9.48 10.85 -9.12
C MET A 32 8.12 10.41 -9.64
N ARG A 33 7.88 10.59 -10.93
CA ARG A 33 6.63 10.14 -11.53
C ARG A 33 6.50 8.63 -11.48
N LEU A 34 7.59 7.91 -11.76
CA LEU A 34 7.58 6.45 -11.72
C LEU A 34 7.28 5.94 -10.32
N TYR A 35 7.99 6.45 -9.31
CA TYR A 35 7.74 6.04 -7.93
C TYR A 35 6.33 6.39 -7.49
N SER A 36 5.85 7.55 -7.89
CA SER A 36 4.48 7.96 -7.60
C SER A 36 3.47 6.97 -8.18
N GLU A 37 3.64 6.59 -9.42
CA GLU A 37 2.75 5.62 -10.07
C GLU A 37 2.83 4.26 -9.39
N ASN A 38 4.03 3.84 -9.02
CA ASN A 38 4.21 2.57 -8.34
C ASN A 38 3.51 2.55 -6.99
N ILE A 39 3.62 3.65 -6.24
CA ILE A 39 2.93 3.78 -4.96
C ILE A 39 1.43 3.69 -5.16
N GLN A 40 0.89 4.38 -6.15
CA GLN A 40 -0.54 4.35 -6.42
C GLN A 40 -1.01 2.95 -6.79
N THR A 41 -0.20 2.23 -7.57
CA THR A 41 -0.53 0.85 -7.92
C THR A 41 -0.57 -0.04 -6.68
N CYS A 42 0.42 0.08 -5.81
CA CYS A 42 0.45 -0.71 -4.57
C CYS A 42 -0.74 -0.38 -3.68
N ILE A 43 -1.11 0.89 -3.59
CA ILE A 43 -2.25 1.29 -2.77
C ILE A 43 -3.55 0.72 -3.34
N ARG A 44 -3.71 0.71 -4.66
CA ARG A 44 -4.89 0.07 -5.27
C ARG A 44 -4.95 -1.42 -4.93
N ASN A 45 -3.81 -2.10 -4.95
CA ASN A 45 -3.76 -3.50 -4.56
C ASN A 45 -4.20 -3.67 -3.11
N MET A 46 -3.70 -2.80 -2.23
CA MET A 46 -4.04 -2.84 -0.81
C MET A 46 -5.53 -2.60 -0.59
N GLU A 47 -6.11 -1.67 -1.34
CA GLU A 47 -7.55 -1.43 -1.27
C GLU A 47 -8.34 -2.68 -1.67
N GLY A 48 -7.91 -3.34 -2.74
CA GLY A 48 -8.58 -4.56 -3.18
C GLY A 48 -8.53 -5.66 -2.14
N TRP A 49 -7.37 -5.88 -1.54
CA TRP A 49 -7.22 -6.89 -0.49
C TRP A 49 -7.99 -6.51 0.77
N THR A 50 -8.00 -5.23 1.12
CA THR A 50 -8.78 -4.75 2.26
C THR A 50 -10.27 -4.99 2.03
N ASP A 51 -10.75 -4.71 0.82
CA ASP A 51 -12.15 -4.96 0.47
C ASP A 51 -12.53 -6.42 0.62
N GLN A 52 -11.61 -7.33 0.37
CA GLN A 52 -11.86 -8.76 0.55
C GLN A 52 -11.78 -9.16 2.03
N LEU A 53 -10.89 -8.54 2.77
CA LEU A 53 -10.65 -8.89 4.16
C LEU A 53 -11.78 -8.44 5.08
N LEU A 54 -12.33 -7.26 4.87
CA LEU A 54 -13.32 -6.67 5.77
C LEU A 54 -14.57 -7.52 5.92
N PRO A 55 -15.18 -8.03 4.83
CA PRO A 55 -16.35 -8.93 5.00
C PRO A 55 -16.03 -10.20 5.78
N LEU A 56 -14.82 -10.72 5.59
CA LEU A 56 -14.40 -11.93 6.31
C LEU A 56 -14.24 -11.65 7.81
N ALA A 57 -13.65 -10.50 8.14
CA ALA A 57 -13.51 -10.08 9.52
C ALA A 57 -14.88 -9.92 10.18
N LEU A 58 -15.81 -9.30 9.47
CA LEU A 58 -17.18 -9.15 9.97
C LEU A 58 -17.86 -10.49 10.17
N GLN A 59 -17.71 -11.38 9.21
CA GLN A 59 -18.28 -12.73 9.32
C GLN A 59 -17.73 -13.45 10.55
N LEU A 60 -16.44 -13.29 10.83
CA LEU A 60 -15.80 -13.91 11.97
C LEU A 60 -16.43 -13.45 13.29
N THR A 61 -16.76 -12.16 13.39
CA THR A 61 -17.39 -11.63 14.61
C THR A 61 -18.79 -12.15 14.83
N GLU A 62 -19.44 -12.66 13.78
CA GLU A 62 -20.82 -13.14 13.85
C GLU A 62 -20.90 -14.66 13.96
N MET A 63 -19.77 -15.36 13.88
CA MET A 63 -19.75 -16.81 13.96
C MET A 63 -19.62 -17.27 15.41
N PRO A 64 -20.22 -18.44 15.74
CA PRO A 64 -19.93 -19.06 17.03
C PRO A 64 -18.47 -19.52 17.05
N PHE A 65 -17.87 -19.44 18.21
CA PHE A 65 -16.50 -19.90 18.40
C PHE A 65 -16.43 -21.41 18.15
N GLY A 66 -15.56 -21.81 17.23
CA GLY A 66 -15.43 -23.22 16.90
C GLY A 66 -14.53 -23.45 15.70
N PRO A 67 -14.39 -24.73 15.30
CA PRO A 67 -13.48 -25.07 14.20
C PRO A 67 -13.89 -24.51 12.85
N GLU A 68 -15.14 -24.12 12.66
CA GLU A 68 -15.58 -23.51 11.42
C GLU A 68 -14.93 -22.15 11.19
N MET A 69 -14.36 -21.53 12.22
CA MET A 69 -13.66 -20.26 12.09
C MET A 69 -12.30 -20.41 11.39
N GLU A 70 -11.71 -21.59 11.43
CA GLU A 70 -10.35 -21.80 10.96
C GLU A 70 -10.14 -21.39 9.50
N PRO A 71 -10.98 -21.84 8.55
CA PRO A 71 -10.75 -21.41 7.15
C PRO A 71 -10.84 -19.92 6.97
N ILE A 72 -11.72 -19.25 7.72
CA ILE A 72 -11.90 -17.81 7.61
C ILE A 72 -10.70 -17.09 8.20
N VAL A 73 -10.20 -17.56 9.33
CA VAL A 73 -8.99 -17.02 9.95
C VAL A 73 -7.81 -17.16 8.99
N ASN A 74 -7.68 -18.32 8.34
CA ASN A 74 -6.62 -18.57 7.39
C ASN A 74 -6.70 -17.61 6.20
N GLU A 75 -7.91 -17.39 5.69
CA GLU A 75 -8.10 -16.47 4.57
C GLU A 75 -7.74 -15.03 4.97
N ILE A 76 -8.17 -14.61 6.16
CA ILE A 76 -7.83 -13.29 6.68
C ILE A 76 -6.31 -13.15 6.83
N SER A 77 -5.66 -14.20 7.33
CA SER A 77 -4.22 -14.19 7.50
C SER A 77 -3.50 -14.05 6.15
N ASN A 78 -3.98 -14.78 5.14
CA ASN A 78 -3.41 -14.69 3.80
C ASN A 78 -3.55 -13.27 3.23
N LEU A 79 -4.75 -12.70 3.36
CA LEU A 79 -4.99 -11.35 2.87
C LEU A 79 -4.15 -10.31 3.62
N GLY A 80 -3.97 -10.53 4.92
CA GLY A 80 -3.10 -9.68 5.72
C GLY A 80 -1.64 -9.74 5.24
N ASN A 81 -1.18 -10.92 4.89
CA ASN A 81 0.16 -11.09 4.34
C ASN A 81 0.29 -10.41 2.96
N TYR A 82 -0.74 -10.52 2.13
CA TYR A 82 -0.72 -9.83 0.84
C TYR A 82 -0.69 -8.32 1.03
N LEU A 83 -1.48 -7.82 1.98
CA LEU A 83 -1.45 -6.40 2.31
C LEU A 83 -0.06 -5.93 2.69
N LEU A 84 0.62 -6.72 3.52
CA LEU A 84 1.92 -6.35 4.05
C LEU A 84 3.03 -6.56 3.02
N GLN A 85 3.15 -7.76 2.49
CA GLN A 85 4.28 -8.16 1.69
C GLN A 85 4.01 -8.23 0.19
N GLY A 86 2.74 -8.18 -0.19
CA GLY A 86 2.35 -8.36 -1.57
C GLY A 86 2.22 -9.84 -1.92
N PHE A 87 1.98 -10.09 -3.18
CA PHE A 87 1.74 -11.43 -3.68
C PHE A 87 2.38 -11.54 -5.06
N ASP A 88 3.14 -12.60 -5.28
CA ASP A 88 3.77 -12.84 -6.58
C ASP A 88 2.75 -13.49 -7.51
N ALA A 89 1.92 -12.68 -8.14
CA ALA A 89 0.78 -13.15 -8.91
C ALA A 89 1.20 -13.88 -10.19
N ASN A 90 2.30 -13.45 -10.80
CA ASN A 90 2.77 -14.07 -12.04
C ASN A 90 3.81 -15.17 -11.79
N GLN A 91 4.13 -15.45 -10.53
CA GLN A 91 5.00 -16.55 -10.12
C GLN A 91 6.40 -16.44 -10.71
N ASN A 92 6.91 -15.24 -10.84
CA ASN A 92 8.27 -15.03 -11.34
C ASN A 92 9.30 -14.92 -10.22
N GLY A 93 8.88 -15.11 -8.96
CA GLY A 93 9.77 -15.05 -7.81
C GLY A 93 9.94 -13.67 -7.23
N LEU A 94 9.28 -12.65 -7.78
CA LEU A 94 9.40 -11.27 -7.32
C LEU A 94 8.02 -10.66 -7.12
N VAL A 95 7.92 -9.79 -6.12
CA VAL A 95 6.75 -8.94 -5.96
C VAL A 95 7.08 -7.62 -6.64
N GLU A 96 6.32 -7.30 -7.66
CA GLU A 96 6.62 -6.17 -8.53
C GLU A 96 5.57 -5.07 -8.36
N PRO A 97 5.87 -3.84 -8.77
CA PRO A 97 4.93 -2.73 -8.65
C PRO A 97 3.86 -2.74 -9.74
N VAL A 98 3.14 -3.84 -9.80
CA VAL A 98 2.08 -4.04 -10.80
C VAL A 98 0.81 -4.43 -10.10
N GLU A 99 -0.29 -4.35 -10.84
CA GLU A 99 -1.59 -4.67 -10.30
C GLU A 99 -1.60 -6.10 -9.78
N GLY A 100 -2.08 -6.25 -8.54
CA GLY A 100 -2.22 -7.54 -7.92
C GLY A 100 -0.99 -8.04 -7.18
N GLU A 101 0.11 -7.30 -7.17
CA GLU A 101 1.34 -7.80 -6.56
C GLU A 101 1.80 -7.00 -5.35
N CYS A 102 2.12 -5.73 -5.49
CA CYS A 102 2.77 -5.00 -4.40
C CYS A 102 1.79 -4.57 -3.32
N GLY A 103 2.29 -4.54 -2.08
CA GLY A 103 1.54 -4.12 -0.90
C GLY A 103 2.31 -3.07 -0.12
N VAL A 104 2.14 -3.09 1.22
CA VAL A 104 2.68 -2.06 2.10
C VAL A 104 4.20 -1.95 2.02
N THR A 105 4.89 -3.09 2.05
CA THR A 105 6.35 -3.08 2.11
C THR A 105 6.95 -2.37 0.92
N LEU A 106 6.47 -2.70 -0.28
CA LEU A 106 7.00 -2.10 -1.48
C LEU A 106 6.56 -0.65 -1.63
N ALA A 107 5.31 -0.35 -1.25
CA ALA A 107 4.83 1.02 -1.25
C ALA A 107 5.66 1.90 -0.32
N TYR A 108 5.99 1.38 0.86
CA TYR A 108 6.82 2.08 1.82
C TYR A 108 8.22 2.34 1.24
N GLU A 109 8.78 1.33 0.59
CA GLU A 109 10.10 1.46 -0.02
C GLU A 109 10.09 2.54 -1.11
N TYR A 110 9.08 2.54 -1.96
CA TYR A 110 8.97 3.58 -2.99
C TYR A 110 8.75 4.95 -2.37
N GLY A 111 7.95 5.03 -1.32
CA GLY A 111 7.75 6.30 -0.62
C GLY A 111 9.03 6.82 -0.04
N TRP A 112 9.82 5.93 0.56
CA TRP A 112 11.10 6.30 1.12
C TRP A 112 12.07 6.78 0.04
N ASN A 113 12.11 6.07 -1.10
CA ASN A 113 12.92 6.49 -2.23
C ASN A 113 12.51 7.87 -2.75
N LEU A 114 11.21 8.13 -2.74
CA LEU A 114 10.68 9.41 -3.20
C LEU A 114 11.14 10.55 -2.31
N VAL A 115 11.08 10.36 -0.98
CA VAL A 115 11.46 11.43 -0.06
C VAL A 115 12.97 11.58 0.06
N GLU A 116 13.73 10.56 -0.25
CA GLU A 116 15.19 10.62 -0.20
C GLU A 116 15.80 11.13 -1.48
N MET A 117 15.01 11.35 -2.51
CA MET A 117 15.52 11.95 -3.71
C MET A 117 16.09 13.32 -3.41
N PRO A 118 17.22 13.68 -4.05
CA PRO A 118 17.79 15.00 -3.83
C PRO A 118 16.80 16.08 -4.24
N ILE A 119 16.43 16.89 -3.30
CA ILE A 119 15.59 18.04 -3.55
C ILE A 119 16.44 19.25 -3.25
N PHE A 120 16.69 20.06 -4.28
CA PHE A 120 17.47 21.25 -4.12
C PHE A 120 16.58 22.39 -3.69
N ILE A 121 16.85 22.88 -2.50
CA ILE A 121 16.17 24.05 -1.96
C ILE A 121 17.22 25.13 -1.90
N GLY A 122 17.34 25.86 -3.00
CA GLY A 122 18.44 26.80 -3.14
C GLY A 122 19.75 26.04 -3.26
N PRO A 123 20.85 26.59 -2.77
CA PRO A 123 22.15 25.94 -2.90
C PRO A 123 22.33 24.76 -1.98
N ASN A 124 21.45 24.61 -0.99
CA ASN A 124 21.59 23.56 0.01
C ASN A 124 20.68 22.41 -0.30
N ARG A 125 21.22 21.23 -0.16
CA ARG A 125 20.49 20.01 -0.33
C ARG A 125 20.27 19.41 1.04
N VAL A 126 19.02 19.18 1.39
CA VAL A 126 18.67 18.71 2.71
C VAL A 126 18.23 17.26 2.63
N PRO A 127 18.97 16.32 3.26
CA PRO A 127 18.53 14.94 3.31
C PRO A 127 17.27 14.83 4.16
N LEU A 128 16.25 14.20 3.59
CA LEU A 128 14.99 14.05 4.31
C LEU A 128 15.01 12.89 5.29
N SER A 129 16.01 12.05 5.19
CA SER A 129 16.16 10.94 6.13
C SER A 129 16.59 11.39 7.51
N GLY A 130 16.98 12.64 7.67
CA GLY A 130 17.34 13.18 8.98
C GLY A 130 18.70 12.78 9.47
N LYS A 131 19.54 12.33 8.62
CA LYS A 131 20.90 11.95 8.99
C LYS A 131 21.82 13.14 9.06
#